data_02e69247ae199a97f6d300023db90770
#
_entry.id   02e69247ae199a97f6d300023db90770
#
_cell.length_a   1.000
_cell.length_b   1.000
_cell.length_c   1.000
_cell.angle_alpha   90.00
_cell.angle_beta   90.00
_cell.angle_gamma   90.00
#
_symmetry.space_group_name_H-M   'P 1'
#
loop_
_entity.id
_entity.type
_entity.pdbx_description
1 polymer ?
#
loop_
_entity_poly.entity_id
_entity_poly.type
_entity_poly.pdbx_seq_one_letter_code
_entity_poly.pdbx_strand_id
1 'polypeptide(L)'
;MLYLYSNDEITTTLQDNGASSVLRANVHALFLVHKQSGHERTAFLACDVKGSTLMLLTIKSTAPVVFSPWGYFQAAGGMLAGFKGEYCDPVTSYYLLGNGYRGYNPMLMRFANPDSVSPFGAGGINCYAYLAGDPVNASDPTGHMRGKVLLRENNLGVFTSRKRFWRKKTLNIYAHGENSKVAGMDADALYEHLSTQKISFERYEKIHIIACRSGEPGPNGQLSFGQRFSNITRTIVKAYSGTVSTVPKPQQDKQYTKIKILQKKHL
;
A
#
# COMPACT_ATOMS: atom_id res chain seq x y z
N MET A 1 -22.58 6.93 3.77
CA MET A 1 -21.23 6.99 4.35
C MET A 1 -20.26 7.49 3.31
N LEU A 2 -19.45 8.52 3.62
CA LEU A 2 -18.44 9.10 2.72
C LEU A 2 -17.05 8.86 3.30
N TYR A 3 -16.10 8.50 2.45
CA TYR A 3 -14.70 8.29 2.83
C TYR A 3 -13.85 9.44 2.30
N LEU A 4 -13.04 10.04 3.18
CA LEU A 4 -12.03 11.01 2.80
C LEU A 4 -10.65 10.37 2.91
N TYR A 5 -9.84 10.57 1.89
CA TYR A 5 -8.51 10.01 1.78
C TYR A 5 -7.44 11.07 1.94
N SER A 6 -6.35 10.71 2.56
CA SER A 6 -5.10 11.44 2.52
C SER A 6 -3.99 10.44 2.21
N ASN A 7 -3.21 10.71 1.15
CA ASN A 7 -2.10 9.86 0.71
C ASN A 7 -2.49 8.37 0.58
N ASP A 8 -3.57 8.10 -0.12
CA ASP A 8 -4.08 6.77 -0.39
C ASP A 8 -4.57 5.97 0.84
N GLU A 9 -4.75 6.61 1.98
CA GLU A 9 -5.34 5.99 3.17
C GLU A 9 -6.64 6.70 3.56
N ILE A 10 -7.63 5.92 4.01
CA ILE A 10 -8.84 6.49 4.59
C ILE A 10 -8.45 7.15 5.90
N THR A 11 -8.58 8.48 5.96
CA THR A 11 -8.28 9.27 7.15
C THR A 11 -9.51 9.74 7.87
N THR A 12 -10.62 9.90 7.16
CA THR A 12 -11.88 10.36 7.75
C THR A 12 -13.05 9.63 7.12
N THR A 13 -13.99 9.25 7.95
CA THR A 13 -15.30 8.73 7.53
C THR A 13 -16.39 9.67 8.01
N LEU A 14 -17.32 10.00 7.12
CA LEU A 14 -18.50 10.80 7.44
C LEU A 14 -19.73 9.90 7.39
N GLN A 15 -20.54 10.01 8.43
CA GLN A 15 -21.85 9.36 8.56
C GLN A 15 -22.91 10.42 8.85
N ASP A 16 -24.18 10.11 8.71
CA ASP A 16 -25.26 11.07 8.87
C ASP A 16 -25.24 11.79 10.24
N ASN A 17 -24.76 11.13 11.28
CA ASN A 17 -24.71 11.66 12.63
C ASN A 17 -23.32 11.96 13.18
N GLY A 18 -22.25 11.86 12.36
CA GLY A 18 -20.94 12.10 12.89
C GLY A 18 -19.78 11.88 11.91
N ALA A 19 -18.60 12.16 12.41
CA ALA A 19 -17.33 11.97 11.69
C ALA A 19 -16.33 11.25 12.56
N SER A 20 -15.55 10.39 11.95
CA SER A 20 -14.38 9.78 12.60
C SER A 20 -13.13 10.07 11.78
N SER A 21 -12.09 10.54 12.43
CA SER A 21 -10.82 10.86 11.79
C SER A 21 -9.65 10.17 12.51
N VAL A 22 -8.65 9.77 11.77
CA VAL A 22 -7.42 9.19 12.30
C VAL A 22 -6.21 10.02 11.89
N LEU A 23 -5.37 10.37 12.86
CA LEU A 23 -4.06 10.96 12.62
C LEU A 23 -3.01 9.85 12.61
N ARG A 24 -2.16 9.83 11.59
CA ARG A 24 -1.12 8.84 11.39
C ARG A 24 0.27 9.46 11.34
N ALA A 25 1.25 8.70 11.80
CA ALA A 25 2.66 8.91 11.47
C ALA A 25 3.20 7.62 10.83
N ASN A 26 3.50 7.68 9.55
CA ASN A 26 3.82 6.53 8.73
C ASN A 26 2.71 5.45 8.80
N VAL A 27 3.07 4.20 9.08
CA VAL A 27 2.11 3.09 9.21
C VAL A 27 1.32 3.11 10.53
N HIS A 28 1.73 3.94 11.50
CA HIS A 28 1.15 3.91 12.83
C HIS A 28 0.05 4.97 12.96
N ALA A 29 -1.14 4.54 13.29
CA ALA A 29 -2.20 5.42 13.73
C ALA A 29 -1.92 5.86 15.17
N LEU A 30 -1.94 7.16 15.42
CA LEU A 30 -1.61 7.75 16.73
C LEU A 30 -2.86 8.16 17.49
N PHE A 31 -3.82 8.77 16.80
CA PHE A 31 -5.03 9.31 17.38
C PHE A 31 -6.24 8.94 16.54
N LEU A 32 -7.33 8.66 17.23
CA LEU A 32 -8.66 8.54 16.67
C LEU A 32 -9.54 9.64 17.29
N VAL A 33 -10.14 10.45 16.46
CA VAL A 33 -11.12 11.45 16.87
C VAL A 33 -12.46 11.05 16.34
N HIS A 34 -13.45 10.91 17.20
CA HIS A 34 -14.84 10.65 16.85
C HIS A 34 -15.71 11.79 17.31
N LYS A 35 -16.44 12.42 16.38
CA LYS A 35 -17.35 13.51 16.63
C LYS A 35 -18.77 13.08 16.26
N GLN A 36 -19.68 13.12 17.23
CA GLN A 36 -21.06 12.74 17.04
C GLN A 36 -21.98 13.67 17.86
N SER A 37 -22.97 14.27 17.20
CA SER A 37 -24.00 15.10 17.86
C SER A 37 -23.43 16.13 18.84
N GLY A 38 -22.36 16.84 18.46
CA GLY A 38 -21.70 17.84 19.29
C GLY A 38 -20.73 17.33 20.36
N HIS A 39 -20.64 16.02 20.54
CA HIS A 39 -19.67 15.39 21.45
C HIS A 39 -18.47 14.91 20.68
N GLU A 40 -17.28 15.21 21.20
CA GLU A 40 -16.00 14.76 20.65
C GLU A 40 -15.34 13.78 21.63
N ARG A 41 -14.86 12.67 21.09
CA ARG A 41 -14.11 11.65 21.83
C ARG A 41 -12.78 11.43 21.11
N THR A 42 -11.70 11.57 21.85
CA THR A 42 -10.35 11.29 21.35
C THR A 42 -9.79 10.07 22.04
N ALA A 43 -9.19 9.18 21.26
CA ALA A 43 -8.45 8.03 21.77
C ALA A 43 -7.03 8.04 21.19
N PHE A 44 -6.04 7.78 22.03
CA PHE A 44 -4.70 7.44 21.60
C PHE A 44 -4.68 5.96 21.18
N LEU A 45 -3.87 5.63 20.18
CA LEU A 45 -3.74 4.29 19.65
C LEU A 45 -2.34 3.77 19.92
N ALA A 46 -2.22 2.64 20.59
CA ALA A 46 -0.99 1.88 20.64
C ALA A 46 -1.00 0.82 19.57
N CYS A 47 0.00 0.82 18.70
CA CYS A 47 0.08 -0.07 17.54
C CYS A 47 1.32 -0.96 17.60
N ASP A 48 1.23 -2.14 16.98
CA ASP A 48 2.40 -2.98 16.72
C ASP A 48 3.28 -2.41 15.59
N VAL A 49 4.42 -3.04 15.36
CA VAL A 49 5.38 -2.64 14.30
C VAL A 49 4.82 -2.72 12.88
N LYS A 50 3.67 -3.33 12.68
CA LYS A 50 2.98 -3.44 11.40
C LYS A 50 1.78 -2.50 11.29
N GLY A 51 1.54 -1.69 12.32
CA GLY A 51 0.46 -0.72 12.38
C GLY A 51 -0.87 -1.28 12.90
N SER A 52 -0.93 -2.55 13.37
CA SER A 52 -2.15 -3.07 13.97
C SER A 52 -2.40 -2.38 15.31
N THR A 53 -3.60 -1.86 15.54
CA THR A 53 -3.98 -1.24 16.81
C THR A 53 -4.14 -2.31 17.88
N LEU A 54 -3.34 -2.22 18.94
CA LEU A 54 -3.38 -3.17 20.06
C LEU A 54 -4.19 -2.63 21.24
N MET A 55 -4.34 -1.30 21.32
CA MET A 55 -4.98 -0.67 22.47
C MET A 55 -5.56 0.70 22.10
N LEU A 56 -6.73 0.98 22.62
CA LEU A 56 -7.39 2.28 22.61
C LEU A 56 -7.28 2.89 24.00
N LEU A 57 -6.67 4.05 24.09
CA LEU A 57 -6.45 4.78 25.34
C LEU A 57 -7.25 6.08 25.31
N THR A 58 -8.22 6.19 26.19
CA THR A 58 -8.98 7.43 26.43
C THR A 58 -8.65 8.00 27.79
N ILE A 59 -9.07 9.23 28.07
CA ILE A 59 -8.90 9.84 29.41
C ILE A 59 -9.56 9.00 30.51
N LYS A 60 -10.63 8.25 30.17
CA LYS A 60 -11.43 7.53 31.15
C LYS A 60 -11.24 6.00 31.14
N SER A 61 -10.68 5.45 30.09
CA SER A 61 -10.59 4.00 29.91
C SER A 61 -9.46 3.58 28.99
N THR A 62 -9.04 2.35 29.19
CA THR A 62 -8.11 1.63 28.32
C THR A 62 -8.82 0.39 27.81
N ALA A 63 -8.87 0.21 26.49
CA ALA A 63 -9.51 -0.93 25.87
C ALA A 63 -8.51 -1.68 24.98
N PRO A 64 -8.16 -2.94 25.31
CA PRO A 64 -7.31 -3.76 24.44
C PRO A 64 -8.08 -4.15 23.18
N VAL A 65 -7.34 -4.26 22.08
CA VAL A 65 -7.82 -4.78 20.80
C VAL A 65 -7.05 -6.05 20.49
N VAL A 66 -7.75 -7.16 20.45
CA VAL A 66 -7.15 -8.48 20.23
C VAL A 66 -7.58 -8.99 18.86
N PHE A 67 -6.59 -9.25 17.99
CA PHE A 67 -6.82 -9.82 16.67
C PHE A 67 -6.48 -11.31 16.65
N SER A 68 -7.25 -12.09 15.88
CA SER A 68 -6.77 -13.40 15.45
C SER A 68 -5.55 -13.22 14.52
N PRO A 69 -4.77 -14.28 14.25
CA PRO A 69 -3.66 -14.18 13.29
C PRO A 69 -4.08 -13.66 11.91
N TRP A 70 -5.35 -13.81 11.55
CA TRP A 70 -5.93 -13.34 10.30
C TRP A 70 -6.62 -11.97 10.40
N GLY A 71 -6.47 -11.28 11.53
CA GLY A 71 -7.00 -9.94 11.72
C GLY A 71 -8.48 -9.87 12.09
N TYR A 72 -9.13 -11.00 12.38
CA TYR A 72 -10.48 -10.96 12.92
C TYR A 72 -10.44 -10.42 14.35
N PHE A 73 -11.34 -9.50 14.65
CA PHE A 73 -11.59 -9.03 16.01
C PHE A 73 -13.10 -8.79 16.21
N GLN A 74 -13.54 -8.94 17.41
CA GLN A 74 -14.94 -8.70 17.77
C GLN A 74 -15.06 -7.25 18.23
N ALA A 75 -15.47 -6.37 17.33
CA ALA A 75 -15.78 -4.98 17.66
C ALA A 75 -17.23 -4.65 17.32
N ALA A 76 -17.85 -3.86 18.18
CA ALA A 76 -19.09 -3.17 17.85
C ALA A 76 -18.75 -1.91 17.04
N GLY A 77 -18.85 -1.99 15.71
CA GLY A 77 -18.54 -0.88 14.81
C GLY A 77 -17.20 -1.01 14.09
N GLY A 78 -17.01 -0.27 13.02
CA GLY A 78 -15.78 -0.26 12.25
C GLY A 78 -14.60 0.41 12.98
N MET A 79 -13.40 0.20 12.47
CA MET A 79 -12.18 0.80 13.01
C MET A 79 -11.37 1.45 11.89
N LEU A 80 -11.10 2.76 12.03
CA LEU A 80 -10.30 3.52 11.04
C LEU A 80 -8.86 3.04 10.90
N ALA A 81 -8.32 2.39 11.93
CA ALA A 81 -7.01 1.78 11.92
C ALA A 81 -7.07 0.45 12.67
N GLY A 82 -7.41 -0.62 11.99
CA GLY A 82 -7.53 -1.96 12.55
C GLY A 82 -6.26 -2.79 12.38
N PHE A 83 -6.43 -4.01 11.90
CA PHE A 83 -5.33 -4.94 11.61
C PHE A 83 -4.40 -4.37 10.55
N LYS A 84 -3.10 -4.29 10.85
CA LYS A 84 -2.05 -3.68 10.01
C LYS A 84 -2.31 -2.22 9.63
N GLY A 85 -3.08 -1.51 10.45
CA GLY A 85 -3.44 -0.14 10.19
C GLY A 85 -4.52 0.06 9.13
N GLU A 86 -5.05 -1.01 8.55
CA GLU A 86 -6.04 -0.93 7.50
C GLU A 86 -7.43 -0.55 8.05
N TYR A 87 -8.21 0.14 7.23
CA TYR A 87 -9.58 0.51 7.58
C TYR A 87 -10.48 -0.72 7.58
N CYS A 88 -11.18 -0.94 8.69
CA CYS A 88 -12.21 -1.95 8.82
C CYS A 88 -13.59 -1.31 8.66
N ASP A 89 -14.29 -1.69 7.61
CA ASP A 89 -15.63 -1.19 7.31
C ASP A 89 -16.65 -1.69 8.33
N PRO A 90 -17.44 -0.79 8.96
CA PRO A 90 -18.37 -1.17 10.04
C PRO A 90 -19.56 -2.00 9.58
N VAL A 91 -19.90 -1.96 8.29
CA VAL A 91 -21.04 -2.67 7.73
C VAL A 91 -20.68 -4.09 7.35
N THR A 92 -19.57 -4.24 6.64
CA THR A 92 -19.12 -5.54 6.11
C THR A 92 -18.12 -6.25 7.03
N SER A 93 -17.48 -5.53 7.94
CA SER A 93 -16.34 -5.99 8.75
C SER A 93 -15.12 -6.41 7.89
N TYR A 94 -15.03 -5.90 6.66
CA TYR A 94 -13.90 -6.14 5.77
C TYR A 94 -12.85 -5.07 5.92
N TYR A 95 -11.59 -5.45 5.75
CA TYR A 95 -10.49 -4.50 5.59
C TYR A 95 -10.41 -4.05 4.14
N LEU A 96 -10.45 -2.74 3.92
CA LEU A 96 -10.37 -2.14 2.59
C LEU A 96 -8.91 -1.89 2.23
N LEU A 97 -8.32 -2.77 1.42
CA LEU A 97 -6.93 -2.72 1.00
C LEU A 97 -6.78 -2.01 -0.35
N GLY A 98 -5.66 -1.33 -0.55
CA GLY A 98 -5.35 -0.63 -1.80
C GLY A 98 -6.40 0.41 -2.16
N ASN A 99 -6.74 1.32 -1.24
CA ASN A 99 -7.78 2.35 -1.42
C ASN A 99 -9.17 1.78 -1.71
N GLY A 100 -9.48 0.63 -1.12
CA GLY A 100 -10.75 -0.05 -1.37
C GLY A 100 -10.75 -0.90 -2.64
N TYR A 101 -9.60 -1.11 -3.27
CA TYR A 101 -9.50 -1.98 -4.44
C TYR A 101 -10.02 -3.39 -4.17
N ARG A 102 -9.65 -3.99 -3.02
CA ARG A 102 -10.20 -5.27 -2.57
C ARG A 102 -10.58 -5.25 -1.09
N GLY A 103 -11.77 -5.78 -0.81
CA GLY A 103 -12.20 -6.09 0.55
C GLY A 103 -11.60 -7.41 1.02
N TYR A 104 -10.85 -7.40 2.10
CA TYR A 104 -10.36 -8.61 2.76
C TYR A 104 -11.30 -9.01 3.89
N ASN A 105 -11.84 -10.23 3.82
CA ASN A 105 -12.69 -10.80 4.87
C ASN A 105 -11.84 -11.60 5.87
N PRO A 106 -11.65 -11.12 7.11
CA PRO A 106 -10.82 -11.80 8.10
C PRO A 106 -11.45 -13.09 8.64
N MET A 107 -12.78 -13.23 8.59
CA MET A 107 -13.47 -14.46 9.01
C MET A 107 -13.26 -15.58 7.97
N LEU A 108 -13.34 -15.25 6.68
CA LEU A 108 -13.10 -16.19 5.60
C LEU A 108 -11.63 -16.31 5.23
N MET A 109 -10.75 -15.51 5.85
CA MET A 109 -9.29 -15.51 5.65
C MET A 109 -8.86 -15.28 4.19
N ARG A 110 -9.70 -14.58 3.40
CA ARG A 110 -9.51 -14.36 1.97
C ARG A 110 -10.11 -13.05 1.50
N PHE A 111 -9.73 -12.63 0.31
CA PHE A 111 -10.39 -11.51 -0.36
C PHE A 111 -11.84 -11.86 -0.75
N ALA A 112 -12.72 -10.87 -0.72
CA ALA A 112 -14.10 -10.99 -1.17
C ALA A 112 -14.19 -10.98 -2.71
N ASN A 113 -13.25 -10.30 -3.39
CA ASN A 113 -13.20 -10.14 -4.83
C ASN A 113 -11.95 -10.82 -5.41
N PRO A 114 -12.01 -11.36 -6.64
CA PRO A 114 -10.86 -11.98 -7.28
C PRO A 114 -9.79 -10.94 -7.64
N ASP A 115 -8.53 -11.35 -7.65
CA ASP A 115 -7.43 -10.53 -8.14
C ASP A 115 -7.45 -10.45 -9.67
N SER A 116 -7.45 -9.24 -10.23
CA SER A 116 -7.43 -9.02 -11.68
C SER A 116 -6.15 -9.51 -12.37
N VAL A 117 -5.06 -9.74 -11.62
CA VAL A 117 -3.78 -10.26 -12.12
C VAL A 117 -3.59 -11.76 -11.92
N SER A 118 -4.63 -12.45 -11.45
CA SER A 118 -4.71 -13.91 -11.38
C SER A 118 -5.42 -14.46 -12.64
N PRO A 119 -5.23 -15.77 -12.98
CA PRO A 119 -4.29 -16.74 -12.36
C PRO A 119 -2.88 -16.69 -12.96
N PHE A 120 -2.69 -16.06 -14.13
CA PHE A 120 -1.46 -16.14 -14.93
C PHE A 120 -0.44 -15.04 -14.61
N GLY A 121 -0.82 -14.03 -13.81
CA GLY A 121 0.02 -12.91 -13.42
C GLY A 121 0.62 -13.04 -12.03
N ALA A 122 0.96 -11.90 -11.45
CA ALA A 122 1.59 -11.79 -10.12
C ALA A 122 0.66 -12.20 -8.97
N GLY A 123 -0.67 -12.22 -9.19
CA GLY A 123 -1.67 -12.61 -8.21
C GLY A 123 -1.67 -14.10 -7.86
N GLY A 124 -1.01 -14.94 -8.69
CA GLY A 124 -0.93 -16.39 -8.48
C GLY A 124 -2.21 -17.15 -8.86
N ILE A 125 -2.22 -18.46 -8.64
CA ILE A 125 -3.30 -19.36 -9.10
C ILE A 125 -4.62 -19.08 -8.36
N ASN A 126 -4.55 -18.86 -7.04
CA ASN A 126 -5.74 -18.57 -6.23
C ASN A 126 -5.98 -17.05 -6.17
N CYS A 127 -6.96 -16.60 -6.95
CA CYS A 127 -7.30 -15.18 -7.05
C CYS A 127 -7.90 -14.56 -5.78
N TYR A 128 -8.31 -15.36 -4.81
CA TYR A 128 -8.86 -14.90 -3.53
C TYR A 128 -7.85 -14.98 -2.37
N ALA A 129 -6.66 -15.55 -2.60
CA ALA A 129 -5.70 -15.79 -1.52
C ALA A 129 -5.17 -14.49 -0.91
N TYR A 130 -5.38 -14.31 0.39
CA TYR A 130 -4.74 -13.24 1.16
C TYR A 130 -3.36 -13.71 1.63
N LEU A 131 -2.33 -12.96 1.23
CA LEU A 131 -0.93 -13.15 1.65
C LEU A 131 -0.40 -14.57 1.48
N ALA A 132 -1.00 -15.35 0.57
CA ALA A 132 -0.69 -16.77 0.34
C ALA A 132 -0.63 -17.60 1.65
N GLY A 133 -1.52 -17.30 2.60
CA GLY A 133 -1.64 -18.03 3.86
C GLY A 133 -0.69 -17.60 4.99
N ASP A 134 0.01 -16.46 4.85
CA ASP A 134 0.96 -15.99 5.86
C ASP A 134 0.67 -14.52 6.26
N PRO A 135 -0.41 -14.28 7.01
CA PRO A 135 -0.79 -12.93 7.40
C PRO A 135 0.13 -12.35 8.48
N VAL A 136 0.85 -13.19 9.22
CA VAL A 136 1.75 -12.73 10.28
C VAL A 136 3.00 -12.06 9.70
N ASN A 137 3.61 -12.64 8.67
CA ASN A 137 4.90 -12.18 8.16
C ASN A 137 4.81 -11.28 6.92
N ALA A 138 3.66 -11.22 6.25
CA ALA A 138 3.48 -10.48 5.02
C ALA A 138 2.44 -9.37 5.17
N SER A 139 2.44 -8.40 4.24
CA SER A 139 1.43 -7.37 4.06
C SER A 139 1.11 -7.21 2.59
N ASP A 140 -0.06 -6.66 2.26
CA ASP A 140 -0.47 -6.34 0.91
C ASP A 140 -1.04 -4.91 0.87
N PRO A 141 -0.19 -3.89 0.79
CA PRO A 141 -0.63 -2.49 0.84
C PRO A 141 -1.46 -2.07 -0.38
N THR A 142 -1.35 -2.81 -1.47
CA THR A 142 -2.01 -2.48 -2.74
C THR A 142 -3.29 -3.27 -2.99
N GLY A 143 -3.56 -4.26 -2.16
CA GLY A 143 -4.62 -5.22 -2.42
C GLY A 143 -4.35 -6.17 -3.60
N HIS A 144 -3.14 -6.17 -4.18
CA HIS A 144 -2.76 -7.01 -5.33
C HIS A 144 -1.58 -7.94 -5.06
N MET A 145 -0.65 -7.53 -4.21
CA MET A 145 0.63 -8.21 -4.10
C MET A 145 1.07 -8.43 -2.66
N ARG A 146 1.41 -9.67 -2.37
CA ARG A 146 2.06 -10.03 -1.12
C ARG A 146 3.49 -9.54 -1.08
N GLY A 147 3.89 -8.83 -0.03
CA GLY A 147 5.26 -8.40 0.19
C GLY A 147 5.63 -8.22 1.66
N LYS A 148 6.93 -8.10 1.93
CA LYS A 148 7.41 -7.55 3.20
C LYS A 148 7.52 -6.05 2.98
N VAL A 149 6.79 -5.26 3.76
CA VAL A 149 6.95 -3.80 3.76
C VAL A 149 8.32 -3.46 4.31
N LEU A 150 9.06 -2.64 3.59
CA LEU A 150 10.36 -2.12 4.00
C LEU A 150 10.25 -0.67 4.47
N LEU A 151 9.41 0.12 3.80
CA LEU A 151 9.15 1.51 4.09
C LEU A 151 7.69 1.83 3.75
N ARG A 152 7.03 2.63 4.57
CA ARG A 152 5.73 3.21 4.28
C ARG A 152 5.72 4.63 4.83
N GLU A 153 5.64 5.59 3.94
CA GLU A 153 5.54 7.02 4.21
C GLU A 153 4.31 7.57 3.48
N ASN A 154 3.92 8.81 3.78
CA ASN A 154 2.67 9.40 3.31
C ASN A 154 2.41 9.27 1.79
N ASN A 155 3.47 9.23 0.98
CA ASN A 155 3.35 9.17 -0.49
C ASN A 155 4.27 8.11 -1.11
N LEU A 156 4.83 7.22 -0.30
CA LEU A 156 5.83 6.25 -0.75
C LEU A 156 5.68 4.93 -0.01
N GLY A 157 5.37 3.87 -0.74
CA GLY A 157 5.39 2.51 -0.23
C GLY A 157 6.49 1.70 -0.88
N VAL A 158 7.35 1.08 -0.08
CA VAL A 158 8.41 0.19 -0.56
C VAL A 158 8.26 -1.19 0.05
N PHE A 159 8.14 -2.19 -0.78
CA PHE A 159 7.95 -3.57 -0.33
C PHE A 159 8.62 -4.58 -1.26
N THR A 160 8.91 -5.76 -0.73
CA THR A 160 9.49 -6.84 -1.53
C THR A 160 8.41 -7.84 -1.92
N SER A 161 8.36 -8.28 -3.18
CA SER A 161 7.55 -9.46 -3.51
C SER A 161 8.27 -10.74 -3.10
N ARG A 162 7.49 -11.72 -2.60
CA ARG A 162 8.04 -13.04 -2.26
C ARG A 162 8.38 -13.82 -3.53
N LYS A 163 9.46 -14.58 -3.45
CA LYS A 163 9.92 -15.45 -4.51
C LYS A 163 9.26 -16.81 -4.54
N ARG A 164 9.19 -17.29 -5.75
CA ARG A 164 9.14 -18.71 -6.04
C ARG A 164 10.60 -19.19 -6.22
N PHE A 165 10.98 -20.28 -5.57
CA PHE A 165 12.29 -20.97 -5.63
C PHE A 165 13.32 -20.39 -6.63
N TRP A 166 14.55 -20.11 -6.20
CA TRP A 166 15.74 -19.80 -7.03
C TRP A 166 15.90 -18.41 -7.68
N ARG A 167 14.98 -17.48 -7.59
CA ARG A 167 15.18 -16.13 -8.17
C ARG A 167 15.40 -15.04 -7.10
N LYS A 168 16.18 -13.96 -7.34
CA LYS A 168 16.31 -12.80 -6.46
C LYS A 168 14.97 -12.05 -6.31
N LYS A 169 14.66 -11.42 -5.22
CA LYS A 169 13.42 -10.70 -4.91
C LYS A 169 13.22 -9.50 -5.84
N THR A 170 11.99 -9.10 -6.06
CA THR A 170 11.68 -7.83 -6.70
C THR A 170 11.44 -6.78 -5.62
N LEU A 171 12.05 -5.60 -5.75
CA LEU A 171 11.72 -4.42 -4.98
C LEU A 171 10.56 -3.71 -5.67
N ASN A 172 9.48 -3.47 -4.97
CA ASN A 172 8.35 -2.70 -5.49
C ASN A 172 8.34 -1.35 -4.79
N ILE A 173 8.25 -0.29 -5.58
CA ILE A 173 8.13 1.10 -5.13
C ILE A 173 6.78 1.58 -5.66
N TYR A 174 5.87 1.88 -4.74
CA TYR A 174 4.55 2.40 -5.04
C TYR A 174 4.45 3.85 -4.58
N ALA A 175 4.06 4.74 -5.48
CA ALA A 175 3.90 6.15 -5.18
C ALA A 175 3.07 6.86 -6.26
N HIS A 176 2.65 8.09 -6.00
CA HIS A 176 2.21 8.98 -7.07
C HIS A 176 3.39 9.37 -7.96
N GLY A 177 3.15 9.38 -9.28
CA GLY A 177 4.13 9.79 -10.28
C GLY A 177 3.60 10.97 -11.10
N GLU A 178 4.43 11.99 -11.26
CA GLU A 178 4.11 13.18 -12.05
C GLU A 178 5.39 13.84 -12.56
N ASN A 179 5.38 14.27 -13.84
CA ASN A 179 6.44 15.10 -14.45
C ASN A 179 7.87 14.60 -14.17
N SER A 180 8.13 13.31 -14.40
CA SER A 180 9.42 12.66 -14.15
C SER A 180 9.82 12.58 -12.67
N LYS A 181 8.87 12.75 -11.75
CA LYS A 181 9.02 12.57 -10.31
C LYS A 181 8.19 11.39 -9.81
N VAL A 182 8.66 10.74 -8.76
CA VAL A 182 7.97 9.67 -8.02
C VAL A 182 7.99 10.04 -6.54
N ALA A 183 6.83 10.06 -5.90
CA ALA A 183 6.67 10.59 -4.54
C ALA A 183 7.14 12.06 -4.39
N GLY A 184 7.06 12.87 -5.45
CA GLY A 184 7.56 14.24 -5.48
C GLY A 184 9.08 14.38 -5.63
N MET A 185 9.83 13.28 -5.64
CA MET A 185 11.29 13.22 -5.76
C MET A 185 11.71 12.88 -7.20
N ASP A 186 12.84 13.41 -7.64
CA ASP A 186 13.52 12.90 -8.83
C ASP A 186 14.23 11.56 -8.54
N ALA A 187 14.86 10.97 -9.56
CA ALA A 187 15.46 9.65 -9.42
C ALA A 187 16.64 9.61 -8.46
N ASP A 188 17.44 10.68 -8.43
CA ASP A 188 18.61 10.79 -7.57
C ASP A 188 18.18 10.98 -6.10
N ALA A 189 17.24 11.89 -5.86
CA ALA A 189 16.70 12.15 -4.51
C ALA A 189 15.99 10.89 -3.94
N LEU A 190 15.23 10.17 -4.77
CA LEU A 190 14.59 8.92 -4.31
C LEU A 190 15.64 7.85 -3.99
N TYR A 191 16.70 7.74 -4.77
CA TYR A 191 17.80 6.81 -4.51
C TYR A 191 18.47 7.12 -3.16
N GLU A 192 18.82 8.37 -2.92
CA GLU A 192 19.41 8.81 -1.65
C GLU A 192 18.48 8.56 -0.48
N HIS A 193 17.22 8.96 -0.61
CA HIS A 193 16.21 8.74 0.43
C HIS A 193 16.09 7.27 0.81
N LEU A 194 15.94 6.37 -0.16
CA LEU A 194 15.84 4.93 0.10
C LEU A 194 17.14 4.33 0.63
N SER A 195 18.29 4.86 0.25
CA SER A 195 19.60 4.44 0.76
C SER A 195 19.78 4.80 2.23
N THR A 196 19.32 5.99 2.67
CA THR A 196 19.32 6.39 4.09
C THR A 196 18.45 5.47 4.94
N GLN A 197 17.37 4.90 4.35
CA GLN A 197 16.51 3.89 4.97
C GLN A 197 17.11 2.48 4.93
N LYS A 198 18.40 2.35 4.60
CA LYS A 198 19.14 1.08 4.54
C LYS A 198 18.57 0.07 3.52
N ILE A 199 17.91 0.55 2.47
CA ILE A 199 17.44 -0.29 1.37
C ILE A 199 18.58 -0.47 0.38
N SER A 200 19.11 -1.70 0.28
CA SER A 200 20.19 -2.08 -0.62
C SER A 200 19.61 -2.64 -1.93
N PHE A 201 19.81 -1.93 -3.04
CA PHE A 201 19.24 -2.27 -4.34
C PHE A 201 19.86 -3.53 -4.96
N GLU A 202 21.12 -3.82 -4.68
CA GLU A 202 21.88 -4.98 -5.19
C GLU A 202 21.27 -6.34 -4.80
N ARG A 203 20.45 -6.36 -3.75
CA ARG A 203 19.77 -7.56 -3.26
C ARG A 203 18.61 -7.99 -4.16
N TYR A 204 18.23 -7.16 -5.12
CA TYR A 204 17.05 -7.36 -5.96
C TYR A 204 17.47 -7.62 -7.41
N GLU A 205 16.72 -8.51 -8.08
CA GLU A 205 16.91 -8.79 -9.51
C GLU A 205 16.35 -7.65 -10.36
N LYS A 206 15.26 -7.06 -9.87
CA LYS A 206 14.57 -5.97 -10.54
C LYS A 206 13.85 -5.07 -9.55
N ILE A 207 13.64 -3.85 -9.96
CA ILE A 207 12.84 -2.85 -9.28
C ILE A 207 11.57 -2.63 -10.11
N HIS A 208 10.43 -2.59 -9.46
CA HIS A 208 9.15 -2.31 -10.07
C HIS A 208 8.59 -1.01 -9.51
N ILE A 209 8.60 0.05 -10.29
CA ILE A 209 8.07 1.36 -9.93
C ILE A 209 6.62 1.41 -10.38
N ILE A 210 5.71 1.44 -9.42
CA ILE A 210 4.27 1.48 -9.61
C ILE A 210 3.84 2.94 -9.38
N ALA A 211 4.10 3.77 -10.38
CA ALA A 211 3.79 5.20 -10.35
C ALA A 211 3.40 5.67 -11.76
N CYS A 212 2.47 6.61 -11.83
CA CYS A 212 2.02 7.18 -13.10
C CYS A 212 3.20 7.79 -13.85
N ARG A 213 3.21 7.62 -15.17
CA ARG A 213 4.19 8.22 -16.11
C ARG A 213 5.66 8.03 -15.76
N SER A 214 5.98 7.11 -14.85
CA SER A 214 7.36 6.85 -14.40
C SER A 214 8.29 6.32 -15.50
N GLY A 215 7.73 5.81 -16.58
CA GLY A 215 8.44 5.35 -17.78
C GLY A 215 8.40 6.32 -18.95
N GLU A 216 7.70 7.46 -18.83
CA GLU A 216 7.65 8.47 -19.90
C GLU A 216 8.91 9.33 -19.90
N PRO A 217 9.42 9.73 -21.08
CA PRO A 217 10.50 10.69 -21.17
C PRO A 217 10.15 11.99 -20.45
N GLY A 218 11.15 12.60 -19.84
CA GLY A 218 11.02 13.91 -19.24
C GLY A 218 10.88 15.02 -20.29
N PRO A 219 10.61 16.28 -19.85
CA PRO A 219 10.58 17.43 -20.72
C PRO A 219 11.89 17.53 -21.55
N ASN A 220 11.79 18.00 -22.80
CA ASN A 220 12.92 18.19 -23.69
C ASN A 220 13.74 16.93 -24.02
N GLY A 221 13.09 15.76 -24.04
CA GLY A 221 13.77 14.50 -24.39
C GLY A 221 14.67 13.93 -23.30
N GLN A 222 14.55 14.40 -22.06
CA GLN A 222 15.27 13.85 -20.94
C GLN A 222 14.87 12.39 -20.70
N LEU A 223 15.81 11.63 -20.12
CA LEU A 223 15.55 10.25 -19.70
C LEU A 223 14.34 10.19 -18.76
N SER A 224 13.50 9.16 -18.93
CA SER A 224 12.40 8.92 -18.00
C SER A 224 12.92 8.67 -16.59
N PHE A 225 12.06 8.88 -15.59
CA PHE A 225 12.39 8.54 -14.20
C PHE A 225 12.92 7.11 -14.07
N GLY A 226 12.19 6.14 -14.65
CA GLY A 226 12.57 4.73 -14.60
C GLY A 226 13.93 4.45 -15.25
N GLN A 227 14.27 5.15 -16.34
CA GLN A 227 15.57 5.03 -16.99
C GLN A 227 16.69 5.59 -16.13
N ARG A 228 16.53 6.80 -15.57
CA ARG A 228 17.50 7.39 -14.64
C ARG A 228 17.70 6.51 -13.42
N PHE A 229 16.62 6.04 -12.82
CA PHE A 229 16.67 5.16 -11.65
C PHE A 229 17.35 3.81 -11.94
N SER A 230 17.14 3.26 -13.16
CA SER A 230 17.85 2.06 -13.61
C SER A 230 19.36 2.29 -13.74
N ASN A 231 19.77 3.45 -14.27
CA ASN A 231 21.18 3.81 -14.41
C ASN A 231 21.86 3.96 -13.05
N ILE A 232 21.20 4.63 -12.08
CA ILE A 232 21.74 4.86 -10.74
C ILE A 232 21.85 3.55 -9.97
N THR A 233 20.77 2.74 -9.94
CA THR A 233 20.72 1.49 -9.16
C THR A 233 21.44 0.32 -9.85
N ARG A 234 21.83 0.45 -11.09
CA ARG A 234 22.38 -0.62 -11.95
C ARG A 234 21.50 -1.87 -11.97
N THR A 235 20.20 -1.68 -11.84
CA THR A 235 19.23 -2.76 -11.73
C THR A 235 18.15 -2.61 -12.80
N ILE A 236 17.57 -3.72 -13.26
CA ILE A 236 16.45 -3.69 -14.21
C ILE A 236 15.28 -2.99 -13.55
N VAL A 237 14.80 -1.90 -14.14
CA VAL A 237 13.64 -1.16 -13.68
C VAL A 237 12.46 -1.40 -14.63
N LYS A 238 11.31 -1.70 -14.05
CA LYS A 238 10.02 -1.73 -14.72
C LYS A 238 9.23 -0.51 -14.29
N ALA A 239 8.82 0.29 -15.25
CA ALA A 239 8.05 1.51 -15.05
C ALA A 239 6.85 1.57 -16.01
N TYR A 240 5.99 2.55 -15.87
CA TYR A 240 4.75 2.68 -16.65
C TYR A 240 4.73 3.98 -17.46
N SER A 241 4.23 3.88 -18.69
CA SER A 241 3.71 5.03 -19.44
C SER A 241 2.22 5.20 -19.14
N GLY A 242 1.76 6.44 -19.03
CA GLY A 242 0.38 6.75 -18.69
C GLY A 242 0.07 6.60 -17.20
N THR A 243 -1.22 6.61 -16.91
CA THR A 243 -1.74 6.57 -15.54
C THR A 243 -1.85 5.14 -15.04
N VAL A 244 -1.35 4.90 -13.84
CA VAL A 244 -1.53 3.64 -13.12
C VAL A 244 -2.76 3.79 -12.23
N SER A 245 -3.82 3.02 -12.51
CA SER A 245 -5.01 2.97 -11.66
C SER A 245 -5.03 1.67 -10.86
N THR A 246 -5.32 1.77 -9.59
CA THR A 246 -5.58 0.62 -8.72
C THR A 246 -7.05 0.19 -8.78
N VAL A 247 -7.92 1.01 -9.37
CA VAL A 247 -9.35 0.71 -9.53
C VAL A 247 -9.57 0.03 -10.88
N PRO A 248 -10.28 -1.11 -10.95
CA PRO A 248 -10.67 -1.71 -12.22
C PRO A 248 -11.61 -0.73 -12.96
N LYS A 249 -11.18 -0.18 -14.09
CA LYS A 249 -12.12 0.47 -15.00
C LYS A 249 -13.06 -0.59 -15.57
N PRO A 250 -14.39 -0.38 -15.59
CA PRO A 250 -15.27 -1.20 -16.41
C PRO A 250 -14.77 -1.10 -17.86
N GLN A 251 -14.62 -2.23 -18.49
CA GLN A 251 -14.12 -2.50 -19.84
C GLN A 251 -14.19 -1.32 -20.81
N GLN A 252 -13.21 -0.41 -20.78
CA GLN A 252 -12.88 0.45 -21.89
C GLN A 252 -11.41 0.85 -21.79
N ASP A 253 -10.68 0.48 -22.85
CA ASP A 253 -9.32 0.85 -23.23
C ASP A 253 -8.13 0.32 -22.43
N LYS A 254 -7.54 -0.71 -23.04
CA LYS A 254 -6.19 -1.22 -22.77
C LYS A 254 -5.12 -0.20 -23.18
N GLN A 255 -4.83 0.78 -22.34
CA GLN A 255 -3.67 1.66 -22.54
C GLN A 255 -2.74 1.66 -21.32
N TYR A 256 -2.26 0.48 -20.93
CA TYR A 256 -1.12 0.38 -20.02
C TYR A 256 0.06 -0.24 -20.76
N THR A 257 0.88 0.58 -21.39
CA THR A 257 2.13 0.10 -21.97
C THR A 257 3.15 -0.05 -20.86
N LYS A 258 3.42 -1.29 -20.44
CA LYS A 258 4.50 -1.60 -19.51
C LYS A 258 5.83 -1.44 -20.24
N ILE A 259 6.59 -0.42 -19.91
CA ILE A 259 7.93 -0.23 -20.46
C ILE A 259 8.92 -1.03 -19.60
N LYS A 260 9.58 -2.00 -20.23
CA LYS A 260 10.70 -2.70 -19.62
C LYS A 260 11.97 -1.93 -19.95
N ILE A 261 12.51 -1.23 -18.98
CA ILE A 261 13.77 -0.49 -19.13
C ILE A 261 14.91 -1.42 -18.74
N LEU A 262 15.75 -1.74 -19.71
CA LEU A 262 16.94 -2.56 -19.49
C LEU A 262 18.16 -1.63 -19.37
N GLN A 263 19.00 -1.90 -18.39
CA GLN A 263 20.32 -1.27 -18.34
C GLN A 263 21.12 -1.70 -19.58
N LYS A 264 21.73 -0.76 -20.32
CA LYS A 264 22.78 -1.11 -21.28
C LYS A 264 23.92 -1.76 -20.51
N LYS A 265 24.16 -3.05 -20.71
CA LYS A 265 25.43 -3.65 -20.34
C LYS A 265 26.49 -2.94 -21.15
N HIS A 266 27.37 -2.19 -20.51
CA HIS A 266 28.62 -1.83 -21.15
C HIS A 266 29.41 -3.13 -21.32
N LEU A 267 29.63 -3.50 -22.59
CA LEU A 267 30.66 -4.46 -23.00
C LEU A 267 32.03 -3.86 -22.69
#